data_ea54697671f08728cc05ad5ae86d5c06
#
_entry.id   ea54697671f08728cc05ad5ae86d5c06
#
_cell.length_a   1.000
_cell.length_b   1.000
_cell.length_c   1.000
_cell.angle_alpha   90.00
_cell.angle_beta   90.00
_cell.angle_gamma   90.00
#
_symmetry.space_group_name_H-M   'P 1'
#
loop_
_entity.id
_entity.type
_entity.pdbx_description
1 polymer ?
#
loop_
_entity_poly.entity_id
_entity_poly.type
_entity_poly.pdbx_seq_one_letter_code
_entity_poly.pdbx_strand_id
1 'polypeptide(L)'
;MKNLQPGGGAKYILALAALGLMSSTPGLALLPPEAMPSDAIVAPQLVEAAPVETVAPAEEAAEPALEHVGDGMASYYGHELAGNRTASGERFNPKALTAAHRTLPLGSKLKVTNKKNGKSVIVRVNDRGPFVKKRLIDLSLGAAQKISMVAAGHAAVRIERFR
;
A
#
# COMPACT_ATOMS: atom_id res chain seq x y z
N MET A 1 -2.37 -28.66 -49.44
CA MET A 1 -1.11 -29.10 -48.82
C MET A 1 -1.08 -28.46 -47.46
N LYS A 2 -1.63 -29.14 -46.46
CA LYS A 2 -1.04 -30.04 -45.44
C LYS A 2 0.25 -29.46 -44.86
N ASN A 3 0.19 -28.90 -43.63
CA ASN A 3 0.99 -29.50 -42.57
C ASN A 3 0.42 -29.18 -41.18
N LEU A 4 0.04 -30.22 -40.54
CA LEU A 4 -0.22 -30.43 -39.12
C LEU A 4 1.07 -30.27 -38.34
N GLN A 5 0.97 -29.65 -37.16
CA GLN A 5 1.93 -29.89 -36.09
C GLN A 5 1.23 -30.48 -34.88
N PRO A 6 1.69 -31.60 -34.37
CA PRO A 6 1.21 -32.12 -33.10
C PRO A 6 2.15 -31.81 -31.95
N GLY A 7 1.59 -31.46 -30.80
CA GLY A 7 1.65 -32.17 -29.55
C GLY A 7 3.04 -32.40 -28.91
N GLY A 8 3.05 -32.12 -27.64
CA GLY A 8 4.06 -32.56 -26.66
C GLY A 8 3.94 -31.69 -25.45
N GLY A 9 3.49 -32.07 -24.36
CA GLY A 9 3.64 -33.30 -23.63
C GLY A 9 3.88 -32.89 -22.19
N ALA A 10 2.87 -32.99 -21.37
CA ALA A 10 2.95 -32.82 -19.92
C ALA A 10 3.99 -33.78 -19.34
N LYS A 11 4.86 -33.28 -18.48
CA LYS A 11 5.61 -34.13 -17.55
C LYS A 11 5.40 -33.60 -16.14
N TYR A 12 4.40 -34.21 -15.51
CA TYR A 12 4.27 -34.21 -14.06
C TYR A 12 5.38 -35.07 -13.48
N ILE A 13 6.22 -34.49 -12.65
CA ILE A 13 7.09 -35.26 -11.77
C ILE A 13 6.52 -35.14 -10.37
N LEU A 14 5.85 -36.26 -10.01
CA LEU A 14 5.53 -36.59 -8.63
C LEU A 14 6.84 -37.02 -7.95
N ALA A 15 7.21 -36.39 -6.86
CA ALA A 15 8.18 -36.95 -5.93
C ALA A 15 7.53 -37.00 -4.54
N LEU A 16 7.36 -38.24 -4.11
CA LEU A 16 6.79 -38.68 -2.83
C LEU A 16 7.86 -38.66 -1.75
N ALA A 17 7.41 -38.35 -0.51
CA ALA A 17 7.79 -38.91 0.76
C ALA A 17 9.19 -38.63 1.33
N ALA A 18 9.20 -38.04 2.54
CA ALA A 18 9.86 -38.69 3.67
C ALA A 18 9.25 -38.20 4.98
N LEU A 19 8.63 -39.11 5.65
CA LEU A 19 8.15 -39.12 7.00
C LEU A 19 9.36 -39.08 7.95
N GLY A 20 9.44 -38.14 8.88
CA GLY A 20 10.43 -38.09 9.94
C GLY A 20 9.76 -37.76 11.27
N LEU A 21 9.26 -38.81 11.93
CA LEU A 21 8.93 -38.79 13.36
C LEU A 21 10.23 -38.72 14.17
N MET A 22 10.36 -37.75 15.05
CA MET A 22 11.16 -37.92 16.28
C MET A 22 10.50 -37.21 17.45
N SER A 23 10.07 -38.04 18.34
CA SER A 23 9.65 -37.83 19.71
C SER A 23 10.75 -37.22 20.58
N SER A 24 10.35 -36.55 21.66
CA SER A 24 10.98 -36.47 22.98
C SER A 24 10.86 -35.04 23.52
N THR A 25 10.45 -34.74 24.68
CA THR A 25 10.00 -35.23 25.98
C THR A 25 9.60 -34.00 26.78
N PRO A 26 8.68 -34.05 27.75
CA PRO A 26 8.29 -32.90 28.54
C PRO A 26 9.23 -32.73 29.73
N GLY A 27 9.81 -31.56 29.86
CA GLY A 27 10.54 -31.14 31.07
C GLY A 27 9.64 -30.31 31.96
N LEU A 28 8.99 -30.96 32.91
CA LEU A 28 8.26 -30.35 34.00
C LEU A 28 9.27 -29.82 35.02
N ALA A 29 9.50 -28.53 35.06
CA ALA A 29 10.25 -27.87 36.14
C ALA A 29 9.28 -27.18 37.08
N LEU A 30 9.10 -27.79 38.21
CA LEU A 30 8.38 -27.34 39.40
C LEU A 30 9.18 -26.21 40.08
N LEU A 31 8.61 -25.00 40.14
CA LEU A 31 9.14 -23.90 40.96
C LEU A 31 8.36 -23.82 42.28
N PRO A 32 9.04 -23.64 43.41
CA PRO A 32 8.37 -23.50 44.71
C PRO A 32 7.77 -22.12 44.93
N PRO A 33 6.76 -21.99 45.79
CA PRO A 33 6.17 -20.71 46.15
C PRO A 33 7.02 -20.04 47.26
N GLU A 34 7.52 -18.86 47.02
CA GLU A 34 8.07 -18.01 48.08
C GLU A 34 7.18 -16.79 48.33
N ALA A 35 6.63 -16.84 49.50
CA ALA A 35 6.31 -15.84 50.50
C ALA A 35 6.10 -14.38 50.06
N MET A 36 4.86 -13.95 50.21
CA MET A 36 4.50 -12.54 50.40
C MET A 36 4.92 -12.06 51.78
N PRO A 37 5.48 -10.87 51.91
CA PRO A 37 5.33 -10.08 53.11
C PRO A 37 4.16 -9.14 53.00
N SER A 38 3.28 -9.25 53.96
CA SER A 38 2.16 -8.38 54.30
C SER A 38 2.70 -7.04 54.85
N ASP A 39 1.81 -6.01 54.71
CA ASP A 39 1.82 -4.74 55.42
C ASP A 39 2.81 -3.63 55.02
N ALA A 40 2.27 -2.70 54.25
CA ALA A 40 2.44 -1.26 54.52
C ALA A 40 1.22 -0.49 54.03
N ILE A 41 0.36 -0.19 54.97
CA ILE A 41 -0.68 0.84 54.83
C ILE A 41 0.02 2.19 54.65
N VAL A 42 0.00 2.75 53.44
CA VAL A 42 0.38 4.14 53.20
C VAL A 42 -0.87 4.89 52.81
N ALA A 43 -1.16 5.90 53.58
CA ALA A 43 -2.28 6.80 53.50
C ALA A 43 -2.42 7.45 52.08
N PRO A 44 -3.65 7.83 51.68
CA PRO A 44 -3.86 8.52 50.41
C PRO A 44 -3.24 9.91 50.47
N GLN A 45 -2.17 10.13 49.76
CA GLN A 45 -1.73 11.49 49.45
C GLN A 45 -2.70 12.10 48.44
N LEU A 46 -3.30 13.16 48.90
CA LEU A 46 -4.09 14.11 48.10
C LEU A 46 -3.14 14.70 47.05
N VAL A 47 -3.12 14.14 45.87
CA VAL A 47 -2.47 14.78 44.72
C VAL A 47 -3.41 15.91 44.27
N GLU A 48 -2.95 17.12 44.64
CA GLU A 48 -3.40 18.39 44.13
C GLU A 48 -3.54 18.33 42.61
N ALA A 49 -4.75 18.60 42.14
CA ALA A 49 -5.09 18.64 40.74
C ALA A 49 -4.23 19.71 40.05
N ALA A 50 -3.25 19.26 39.27
CA ALA A 50 -2.62 20.10 38.27
C ALA A 50 -3.68 20.59 37.26
N PRO A 51 -3.65 21.85 36.86
CA PRO A 51 -4.61 22.36 35.89
C PRO A 51 -4.48 21.58 34.61
N VAL A 52 -5.57 20.96 34.20
CA VAL A 52 -5.70 20.43 32.84
C VAL A 52 -5.47 21.58 31.86
N GLU A 53 -4.26 21.61 31.28
CA GLU A 53 -4.05 22.44 30.10
C GLU A 53 -5.14 22.04 29.09
N THR A 54 -6.04 22.95 28.89
CA THR A 54 -6.99 22.93 27.78
C THR A 54 -6.15 22.81 26.52
N VAL A 55 -6.06 21.59 25.98
CA VAL A 55 -5.52 21.35 24.63
C VAL A 55 -6.39 22.21 23.72
N ALA A 56 -5.81 23.32 23.27
CA ALA A 56 -6.42 24.12 22.22
C ALA A 56 -6.83 23.20 21.09
N PRO A 57 -8.03 23.37 20.50
CA PRO A 57 -8.42 22.56 19.35
C PRO A 57 -7.29 22.68 18.33
N ALA A 58 -6.77 21.52 17.94
CA ALA A 58 -5.78 21.43 16.88
C ALA A 58 -6.26 22.31 15.74
N GLU A 59 -5.48 23.32 15.45
CA GLU A 59 -5.64 24.22 14.32
C GLU A 59 -6.06 23.35 13.13
N GLU A 60 -7.30 23.54 12.70
CA GLU A 60 -7.88 22.88 11.53
C GLU A 60 -6.95 23.24 10.39
N ALA A 61 -5.99 22.32 10.13
CA ALA A 61 -5.02 22.48 9.06
C ALA A 61 -5.85 22.66 7.81
N ALA A 62 -5.90 23.89 7.29
CA ALA A 62 -6.63 24.27 6.11
C ALA A 62 -6.41 23.17 5.06
N GLU A 63 -7.45 22.42 4.70
CA GLU A 63 -7.34 21.37 3.71
C GLU A 63 -6.65 21.97 2.49
N PRO A 64 -5.53 21.42 2.04
CA PRO A 64 -4.80 22.01 0.92
C PRO A 64 -5.76 22.12 -0.26
N ALA A 65 -5.88 23.33 -0.81
CA ALA A 65 -6.81 23.62 -1.90
C ALA A 65 -6.58 22.63 -3.05
N LEU A 66 -7.56 21.75 -3.26
CA LEU A 66 -7.54 20.76 -4.31
C LEU A 66 -8.23 21.34 -5.56
N GLU A 67 -7.57 21.25 -6.68
CA GLU A 67 -8.12 21.59 -7.99
C GLU A 67 -8.56 20.32 -8.72
N HIS A 68 -9.82 20.23 -9.13
CA HIS A 68 -10.29 19.11 -9.94
C HIS A 68 -9.62 19.11 -11.30
N VAL A 69 -8.92 18.01 -11.62
CA VAL A 69 -8.25 17.83 -12.91
C VAL A 69 -9.13 17.09 -13.91
N GLY A 70 -9.85 16.06 -13.45
CA GLY A 70 -10.73 15.29 -14.30
C GLY A 70 -11.13 13.94 -13.70
N ASP A 71 -12.07 13.32 -14.40
CA ASP A 71 -12.54 11.96 -14.14
C ASP A 71 -12.18 11.07 -15.35
N GLY A 72 -11.73 9.85 -15.12
CA GLY A 72 -11.35 8.95 -16.21
C GLY A 72 -10.92 7.58 -15.71
N MET A 73 -10.39 6.78 -16.66
CA MET A 73 -9.89 5.46 -16.34
C MET A 73 -8.42 5.55 -15.93
N ALA A 74 -8.09 4.88 -14.81
CA ALA A 74 -6.73 4.58 -14.40
C ALA A 74 -6.38 3.13 -14.73
N SER A 75 -5.12 2.90 -15.10
CA SER A 75 -4.49 1.59 -15.05
C SER A 75 -3.21 1.65 -14.21
N TYR A 76 -2.44 0.60 -14.17
CA TYR A 76 -1.16 0.60 -13.48
C TYR A 76 -0.14 -0.23 -14.26
N TYR A 77 1.14 0.04 -14.05
CA TYR A 77 2.25 -0.79 -14.48
C TYR A 77 2.91 -1.43 -13.27
N GLY A 78 3.30 -2.67 -13.47
CA GLY A 78 3.81 -3.53 -12.41
C GLY A 78 5.33 -3.60 -12.38
N HIS A 79 5.83 -4.77 -12.03
CA HIS A 79 7.25 -5.00 -11.82
C HIS A 79 8.06 -5.04 -13.12
N GLU A 80 7.43 -5.25 -14.26
CA GLU A 80 8.07 -5.38 -15.58
C GLU A 80 8.82 -4.13 -16.03
N LEU A 81 8.43 -2.96 -15.51
CA LEU A 81 9.10 -1.69 -15.81
C LEU A 81 10.07 -1.23 -14.70
N ALA A 82 10.26 -2.04 -13.66
CA ALA A 82 11.13 -1.68 -12.54
C ALA A 82 12.55 -1.33 -13.02
N GLY A 83 13.08 -0.21 -12.53
CA GLY A 83 14.40 0.27 -12.88
C GLY A 83 14.51 1.04 -14.20
N ASN A 84 13.50 1.02 -15.06
CA ASN A 84 13.47 1.82 -16.27
C ASN A 84 13.47 3.33 -15.94
N ARG A 85 14.03 4.15 -16.81
CA ARG A 85 14.00 5.61 -16.64
C ARG A 85 12.61 6.14 -16.97
N THR A 86 12.09 6.97 -16.09
CA THR A 86 10.85 7.73 -16.29
C THR A 86 11.14 9.05 -17.01
N ALA A 87 10.12 9.76 -17.43
CA ALA A 87 10.24 11.07 -18.07
C ALA A 87 10.90 12.13 -17.16
N SER A 88 10.84 11.97 -15.84
CA SER A 88 11.56 12.83 -14.90
C SER A 88 13.06 12.49 -14.78
N GLY A 89 13.52 11.41 -15.41
CA GLY A 89 14.88 10.90 -15.29
C GLY A 89 15.11 9.93 -14.13
N GLU A 90 14.13 9.79 -13.24
CA GLU A 90 14.20 8.83 -12.13
C GLU A 90 14.11 7.39 -12.63
N ARG A 91 14.58 6.45 -11.81
CA ARG A 91 14.31 5.02 -12.03
C ARG A 91 12.95 4.66 -11.46
N PHE A 92 12.15 3.99 -12.27
CA PHE A 92 10.82 3.55 -11.83
C PHE A 92 10.93 2.54 -10.69
N ASN A 93 10.21 2.83 -9.60
CA ASN A 93 10.05 1.94 -8.45
C ASN A 93 8.57 1.57 -8.32
N PRO A 94 8.20 0.29 -8.55
CA PRO A 94 6.81 -0.16 -8.45
C PRO A 94 6.16 0.06 -7.08
N LYS A 95 6.97 0.10 -6.01
CA LYS A 95 6.47 0.31 -4.63
C LYS A 95 6.27 1.79 -4.28
N ALA A 96 6.85 2.71 -5.03
CA ALA A 96 6.70 4.15 -4.80
C ALA A 96 5.28 4.61 -5.17
N LEU A 97 4.82 5.71 -4.58
CA LEU A 97 3.52 6.32 -4.90
C LEU A 97 3.71 7.35 -6.03
N THR A 98 3.77 6.87 -7.26
CA THR A 98 4.00 7.68 -8.46
C THR A 98 2.98 7.39 -9.55
N ALA A 99 2.92 8.28 -10.52
CA ALA A 99 1.99 8.16 -11.64
C ALA A 99 2.56 8.77 -12.92
N ALA A 100 2.04 8.30 -14.06
CA ALA A 100 2.23 8.93 -15.37
C ALA A 100 0.97 9.71 -15.77
N HIS A 101 1.17 10.94 -16.22
CA HIS A 101 0.12 11.79 -16.77
C HIS A 101 0.62 12.54 -18.01
N ARG A 102 -0.29 12.75 -18.98
CA ARG A 102 0.10 13.30 -20.29
C ARG A 102 0.63 14.72 -20.21
N THR A 103 -0.06 15.59 -19.51
CA THR A 103 0.14 17.05 -19.59
C THR A 103 0.51 17.70 -18.26
N LEU A 104 0.11 17.12 -17.11
CA LEU A 104 0.41 17.72 -15.82
C LEU A 104 1.94 17.87 -15.61
N PRO A 105 2.40 18.94 -14.97
CA PRO A 105 3.82 19.12 -14.68
C PRO A 105 4.42 17.93 -13.93
N LEU A 106 5.64 17.54 -14.27
CA LEU A 106 6.39 16.56 -13.49
C LEU A 106 6.62 17.12 -12.08
N GLY A 107 6.51 16.27 -11.07
CA GLY A 107 6.56 16.67 -9.67
C GLY A 107 5.20 17.02 -9.05
N SER A 108 4.15 17.25 -9.85
CA SER A 108 2.81 17.54 -9.34
C SER A 108 2.32 16.45 -8.39
N LYS A 109 1.74 16.85 -7.25
CA LYS A 109 1.06 15.94 -6.33
C LYS A 109 -0.41 15.85 -6.69
N LEU A 110 -0.92 14.63 -6.79
CA LEU A 110 -2.31 14.34 -7.16
C LEU A 110 -2.96 13.46 -6.10
N LYS A 111 -4.18 13.78 -5.73
CA LYS A 111 -5.08 12.86 -5.02
C LYS A 111 -5.88 12.09 -6.06
N VAL A 112 -5.72 10.78 -6.08
CA VAL A 112 -6.43 9.88 -6.99
C VAL A 112 -7.42 9.07 -6.18
N THR A 113 -8.70 9.23 -6.47
CA THR A 113 -9.80 8.56 -5.75
C THR A 113 -10.47 7.54 -6.67
N ASN A 114 -10.51 6.29 -6.24
CA ASN A 114 -11.25 5.23 -6.93
C ASN A 114 -12.76 5.42 -6.69
N LYS A 115 -13.49 5.71 -7.76
CA LYS A 115 -14.93 6.02 -7.70
C LYS A 115 -15.80 4.83 -7.26
N LYS A 116 -15.29 3.59 -7.39
CA LYS A 116 -16.04 2.39 -7.00
C LYS A 116 -16.07 2.16 -5.49
N ASN A 117 -14.98 2.46 -4.80
CA ASN A 117 -14.81 2.13 -3.37
C ASN A 117 -14.47 3.33 -2.47
N GLY A 118 -14.34 4.54 -3.05
CA GLY A 118 -14.03 5.78 -2.33
C GLY A 118 -12.59 5.88 -1.80
N LYS A 119 -11.75 4.84 -1.98
CA LYS A 119 -10.36 4.88 -1.52
C LYS A 119 -9.54 5.86 -2.34
N SER A 120 -8.68 6.61 -1.68
CA SER A 120 -7.80 7.59 -2.33
C SER A 120 -6.34 7.35 -1.97
N VAL A 121 -5.46 7.87 -2.83
CA VAL A 121 -4.01 7.86 -2.65
C VAL A 121 -3.43 9.16 -3.19
N ILE A 122 -2.40 9.68 -2.51
CA ILE A 122 -1.62 10.80 -3.02
C ILE A 122 -0.44 10.23 -3.78
N VAL A 123 -0.28 10.66 -5.03
CA VAL A 123 0.81 10.25 -5.92
C VAL A 123 1.54 11.46 -6.48
N ARG A 124 2.80 11.27 -6.87
CA ARG A 124 3.59 12.26 -7.58
C ARG A 124 3.70 11.87 -9.06
N VAL A 125 3.45 12.85 -9.93
CA VAL A 125 3.66 12.68 -11.38
C VAL A 125 5.17 12.69 -11.66
N ASN A 126 5.70 11.57 -12.15
CA ASN A 126 7.12 11.47 -12.53
C ASN A 126 7.32 10.92 -13.95
N ASP A 127 6.23 10.58 -14.63
CA ASP A 127 6.32 10.01 -15.97
C ASP A 127 5.28 10.59 -16.92
N ARG A 128 5.47 10.32 -18.23
CA ARG A 128 4.56 10.71 -19.32
C ARG A 128 3.75 9.52 -19.82
N GLY A 129 2.49 9.77 -20.10
CA GLY A 129 1.49 8.80 -20.53
C GLY A 129 0.22 8.94 -19.67
N PRO A 130 -0.74 8.04 -19.82
CA PRO A 130 -0.83 7.01 -20.85
C PRO A 130 -1.10 7.57 -22.26
N PHE A 131 -0.52 6.94 -23.27
CA PHE A 131 -0.78 7.31 -24.67
C PHE A 131 -1.98 6.56 -25.28
N VAL A 132 -2.63 5.72 -24.48
CA VAL A 132 -3.89 5.04 -24.85
C VAL A 132 -5.07 5.95 -24.56
N LYS A 133 -5.88 6.24 -25.60
CA LYS A 133 -6.94 7.27 -25.57
C LYS A 133 -7.96 7.14 -24.44
N LYS A 134 -8.25 5.93 -23.96
CA LYS A 134 -9.27 5.69 -22.92
C LYS A 134 -8.74 5.82 -21.49
N ARG A 135 -7.43 5.98 -21.29
CA ARG A 135 -6.82 6.10 -19.95
C ARG A 135 -6.42 7.54 -19.67
N LEU A 136 -6.68 7.99 -18.46
CA LEU A 136 -6.34 9.33 -17.99
C LEU A 136 -4.99 9.34 -17.25
N ILE A 137 -4.73 8.30 -16.46
CA ILE A 137 -3.56 8.18 -15.60
C ILE A 137 -3.13 6.72 -15.50
N ASP A 138 -1.82 6.47 -15.42
CA ASP A 138 -1.25 5.16 -15.09
C ASP A 138 -0.53 5.26 -13.75
N LEU A 139 -0.89 4.39 -12.82
CA LEU A 139 -0.37 4.37 -11.45
C LEU A 139 0.78 3.37 -11.31
N SER A 140 1.66 3.60 -10.37
CA SER A 140 2.55 2.54 -9.88
C SER A 140 1.75 1.44 -9.19
N LEU A 141 2.31 0.23 -9.09
CA LEU A 141 1.67 -0.89 -8.40
C LEU A 141 1.33 -0.54 -6.93
N GLY A 142 2.24 0.12 -6.22
CA GLY A 142 2.01 0.54 -4.83
C GLY A 142 0.83 1.50 -4.69
N ALA A 143 0.68 2.45 -5.61
CA ALA A 143 -0.47 3.34 -5.64
C ALA A 143 -1.77 2.59 -5.97
N ALA A 144 -1.75 1.69 -6.96
CA ALA A 144 -2.89 0.86 -7.34
C ALA A 144 -3.38 -0.04 -6.20
N GLN A 145 -2.46 -0.58 -5.40
CA GLN A 145 -2.76 -1.36 -4.19
C GLN A 145 -3.51 -0.52 -3.14
N LYS A 146 -3.05 0.72 -2.90
CA LYS A 146 -3.68 1.62 -1.92
C LYS A 146 -5.15 1.90 -2.22
N ILE A 147 -5.53 2.02 -3.49
CA ILE A 147 -6.92 2.24 -3.90
C ILE A 147 -7.65 0.95 -4.30
N SER A 148 -7.07 -0.22 -4.00
CA SER A 148 -7.66 -1.55 -4.22
C SER A 148 -8.14 -1.78 -5.66
N MET A 149 -7.33 -1.42 -6.66
CA MET A 149 -7.68 -1.61 -8.07
C MET A 149 -6.90 -2.73 -8.76
N VAL A 150 -5.91 -3.33 -8.10
CA VAL A 150 -5.00 -4.31 -8.72
C VAL A 150 -5.74 -5.51 -9.30
N ALA A 151 -6.69 -6.09 -8.54
CA ALA A 151 -7.45 -7.26 -9.00
C ALA A 151 -8.28 -6.98 -10.28
N ALA A 152 -8.72 -5.75 -10.48
CA ALA A 152 -9.49 -5.35 -11.66
C ALA A 152 -8.61 -4.91 -12.83
N GLY A 153 -7.33 -4.62 -12.60
CA GLY A 153 -6.39 -4.10 -13.60
C GLY A 153 -6.60 -2.62 -13.95
N HIS A 154 -7.79 -2.10 -13.76
CA HIS A 154 -8.19 -0.72 -14.05
C HIS A 154 -9.32 -0.27 -13.13
N ALA A 155 -9.49 1.06 -13.00
CA ALA A 155 -10.59 1.64 -12.22
C ALA A 155 -11.00 3.00 -12.78
N ALA A 156 -12.28 3.35 -12.61
CA ALA A 156 -12.73 4.72 -12.79
C ALA A 156 -12.26 5.56 -11.61
N VAL A 157 -11.55 6.63 -11.87
CA VAL A 157 -10.97 7.50 -10.84
C VAL A 157 -11.35 8.95 -11.02
N ARG A 158 -11.32 9.70 -9.93
CA ARG A 158 -11.28 11.16 -9.90
C ARG A 158 -9.86 11.57 -9.56
N ILE A 159 -9.37 12.60 -10.24
CA ILE A 159 -8.04 13.18 -10.01
C ILE A 159 -8.19 14.63 -9.60
N GLU A 160 -7.52 14.97 -8.50
CA GLU A 160 -7.44 16.32 -7.95
C GLU A 160 -5.96 16.67 -7.73
N ARG A 161 -5.57 17.90 -8.07
CA ARG A 161 -4.20 18.39 -7.92
C ARG A 161 -4.10 19.29 -6.68
N PHE A 162 -3.06 19.13 -5.90
CA PHE A 162 -2.70 20.10 -4.86
C PHE A 162 -2.16 21.37 -5.51
N ARG A 163 -2.68 22.51 -5.09
CA ARG A 163 -2.21 23.84 -5.52
C ARG A 163 -0.92 24.24 -4.82
#